data_b2e978b61bf54a2fa7653f5a2a725c50
#
_entry.id   b2e978b61bf54a2fa7653f5a2a725c50
#
_cell.length_a   1.000
_cell.length_b   1.000
_cell.length_c   1.000
_cell.angle_alpha   90.00
_cell.angle_beta   90.00
_cell.angle_gamma   90.00
#
_symmetry.space_group_name_H-M   'P 1'
#
loop_
_entity.id
_entity.type
_entity.pdbx_description
1 polymer ?
#
loop_
_entity_poly.entity_id
_entity_poly.type
_entity_poly.pdbx_seq_one_letter_code
_entity_poly.pdbx_strand_id
1 'polypeptide(L)'
;GLKIPIVGASDCHNVVSELFGKFYTYAFCKSVQDVKEAVKNLKTVAVERIGNEYRIYGDFRLVRYARFLTDNFYPEVKEIRKGTAAKIAEAIEKESAEIMFAIESVTEDYRKAFFGRR
;
A
#
# COMPACT_ATOMS: atom_id res chain seq x y z
N GLY A 1 -21.05 9.38 -20.23
CA GLY A 1 -20.61 10.39 -19.28
C GLY A 1 -19.10 10.52 -19.24
N LEU A 2 -18.60 11.64 -18.74
CA LEU A 2 -17.17 11.89 -18.59
C LEU A 2 -16.60 10.93 -17.52
N LYS A 3 -15.56 10.18 -17.89
CA LYS A 3 -14.83 9.29 -16.96
C LYS A 3 -13.56 10.01 -16.51
N ILE A 4 -13.48 10.30 -15.23
CA ILE A 4 -12.33 11.01 -14.63
C ILE A 4 -11.63 10.05 -13.67
N PRO A 5 -10.29 9.92 -13.72
CA PRO A 5 -9.56 9.12 -12.75
C PRO A 5 -9.66 9.73 -11.34
N ILE A 6 -9.77 8.87 -10.34
CA ILE A 6 -9.82 9.25 -8.93
C ILE A 6 -8.47 8.93 -8.29
N VAL A 7 -7.89 9.92 -7.63
CA VAL A 7 -6.67 9.78 -6.84
C VAL A 7 -6.86 10.45 -5.47
N GLY A 8 -6.27 9.88 -4.45
CA GLY A 8 -6.24 10.42 -3.09
C GLY A 8 -4.82 10.88 -2.75
N ALA A 9 -4.69 12.05 -2.17
CA ALA A 9 -3.43 12.58 -1.69
C ALA A 9 -3.64 13.26 -0.33
N SER A 10 -2.67 13.11 0.58
CA SER A 10 -2.77 13.65 1.95
C SER A 10 -2.27 15.08 2.09
N ASP A 11 -1.57 15.61 1.10
CA ASP A 11 -0.82 16.88 1.20
C ASP A 11 0.14 16.92 2.42
N CYS A 12 0.63 15.75 2.81
CA CYS A 12 1.46 15.58 3.99
C CYS A 12 2.91 15.98 3.69
N HIS A 13 3.46 16.93 4.46
CA HIS A 13 4.81 17.46 4.28
C HIS A 13 5.85 16.82 5.21
N ASN A 14 5.42 16.03 6.20
CA ASN A 14 6.33 15.29 7.07
C ASN A 14 5.66 14.03 7.66
N VAL A 15 6.47 13.06 8.08
CA VAL A 15 6.00 11.76 8.56
C VAL A 15 5.35 11.77 9.96
N VAL A 16 5.52 12.84 10.71
CA VAL A 16 4.90 13.00 12.04
C VAL A 16 3.56 13.73 11.97
N SER A 17 3.18 14.23 10.79
CA SER A 17 1.88 14.85 10.56
C SER A 17 0.75 13.84 10.75
N GLU A 18 -0.37 14.28 11.34
CA GLU A 18 -1.61 13.49 11.42
C GLU A 18 -2.16 13.11 10.03
N LEU A 19 -1.77 13.84 8.99
CA LEU A 19 -2.17 13.57 7.61
C LEU A 19 -1.39 12.41 6.99
N PHE A 20 -0.22 12.02 7.56
CA PHE A 20 0.58 10.94 7.01
C PHE A 20 -0.18 9.62 6.97
N GLY A 21 -0.32 9.05 5.78
CA GLY A 21 -1.04 7.80 5.56
C GLY A 21 -2.56 7.87 5.78
N LYS A 22 -3.15 9.08 5.93
CA LYS A 22 -4.60 9.25 6.07
C LYS A 22 -5.31 9.17 4.72
N PHE A 23 -4.70 9.71 3.67
CA PHE A 23 -5.21 9.65 2.31
C PHE A 23 -4.16 9.08 1.37
N TYR A 24 -4.55 8.16 0.51
CA TYR A 24 -3.66 7.55 -0.48
C TYR A 24 -4.44 6.95 -1.65
N THR A 25 -3.72 6.52 -2.65
CA THR A 25 -4.27 5.90 -3.86
C THR A 25 -3.80 4.46 -3.96
N TYR A 26 -4.71 3.54 -4.26
CA TYR A 26 -4.33 2.25 -4.84
C TYR A 26 -4.35 2.35 -6.36
N ALA A 27 -3.22 2.05 -6.99
CA ALA A 27 -3.11 1.92 -8.43
C ALA A 27 -2.97 0.43 -8.79
N PHE A 28 -3.90 -0.08 -9.59
CA PHE A 28 -3.91 -1.48 -10.01
C PHE A 28 -3.08 -1.63 -11.29
N CYS A 29 -1.82 -1.99 -11.12
CA CYS A 29 -0.81 -2.12 -12.18
C CYS A 29 0.17 -3.25 -11.86
N LYS A 30 0.95 -3.67 -12.87
CA LYS A 30 1.92 -4.75 -12.72
C LYS A 30 3.23 -4.29 -12.09
N SER A 31 3.61 -3.04 -12.34
CA SER A 31 4.86 -2.46 -11.86
C SER A 31 4.69 -0.98 -11.51
N VAL A 32 5.65 -0.41 -10.80
CA VAL A 32 5.66 1.03 -10.45
C VAL A 32 5.71 1.90 -11.70
N GLN A 33 6.36 1.45 -12.76
CA GLN A 33 6.43 2.15 -14.05
C GLN A 33 5.07 2.32 -14.73
N ASP A 34 4.14 1.41 -14.43
CA ASP A 34 2.81 1.40 -15.03
C ASP A 34 1.78 2.28 -14.31
N VAL A 35 2.16 2.93 -13.20
CA VAL A 35 1.24 3.75 -12.37
C VAL A 35 0.57 4.85 -13.19
N LYS A 36 1.32 5.56 -14.03
CA LYS A 36 0.78 6.63 -14.89
C LYS A 36 -0.32 6.10 -15.82
N GLU A 37 -0.10 4.94 -16.42
CA GLU A 37 -1.08 4.30 -17.30
C GLU A 37 -2.29 3.77 -16.51
N ALA A 38 -2.08 3.27 -15.29
CA ALA A 38 -3.19 2.87 -14.42
C ALA A 38 -4.12 4.06 -14.11
N VAL A 39 -3.56 5.23 -13.82
CA VAL A 39 -4.33 6.46 -13.61
C VAL A 39 -5.13 6.83 -14.86
N LYS A 40 -4.49 6.91 -16.03
CA LYS A 40 -5.15 7.23 -17.30
C LYS A 40 -6.26 6.25 -17.66
N ASN A 41 -6.06 4.96 -17.36
CA ASN A 41 -7.01 3.90 -17.67
C ASN A 41 -8.04 3.67 -16.55
N LEU A 42 -8.19 4.61 -15.62
CA LEU A 42 -9.17 4.57 -14.53
C LEU A 42 -9.01 3.36 -13.60
N LYS A 43 -7.79 2.84 -13.46
CA LYS A 43 -7.44 1.70 -12.62
C LYS A 43 -6.91 2.16 -11.25
N THR A 44 -7.57 3.15 -10.67
CA THR A 44 -7.21 3.71 -9.36
C THR A 44 -8.43 3.86 -8.48
N VAL A 45 -8.21 3.78 -7.16
CA VAL A 45 -9.18 4.16 -6.14
C VAL A 45 -8.51 5.06 -5.12
N ALA A 46 -9.26 6.04 -4.60
CA ALA A 46 -8.82 6.86 -3.49
C ALA A 46 -9.24 6.22 -2.16
N VAL A 47 -8.35 6.25 -1.19
CA VAL A 47 -8.59 5.69 0.14
C VAL A 47 -8.41 6.78 1.20
N GLU A 48 -9.38 6.88 2.09
CA GLU A 48 -9.33 7.69 3.30
C GLU A 48 -9.36 6.78 4.52
N ARG A 49 -8.41 6.97 5.43
CA ARG A 49 -8.37 6.27 6.71
C ARG A 49 -8.88 7.20 7.83
N ILE A 50 -9.91 6.77 8.52
CA ILE A 50 -10.48 7.49 9.68
C ILE A 50 -10.38 6.56 10.89
N GLY A 51 -9.37 6.77 11.73
CA GLY A 51 -9.07 5.84 12.83
C GLY A 51 -8.74 4.44 12.29
N ASN A 52 -9.57 3.46 12.63
CA ASN A 52 -9.45 2.07 12.15
C ASN A 52 -10.37 1.75 10.95
N GLU A 53 -11.11 2.74 10.48
CA GLU A 53 -12.03 2.57 9.35
C GLU A 53 -11.42 3.10 8.06
N TYR A 54 -11.92 2.58 6.94
CA TYR A 54 -11.51 2.99 5.59
C TYR A 54 -12.72 3.35 4.76
N ARG A 55 -12.64 4.47 4.06
CA ARG A 55 -13.54 4.86 2.98
C ARG A 55 -12.79 4.76 1.67
N ILE A 56 -13.39 4.08 0.69
CA ILE A 56 -12.75 3.82 -0.60
C ILE A 56 -13.67 4.35 -1.69
N TYR A 57 -13.10 5.14 -2.60
CA TYR A 57 -13.83 5.85 -3.66
C TYR A 57 -13.27 5.45 -5.02
N GLY A 58 -14.13 5.09 -5.96
CA GLY A 58 -13.76 4.73 -7.32
C GLY A 58 -14.75 3.81 -8.01
N ASP A 59 -14.32 3.13 -9.05
CA ASP A 59 -15.12 2.09 -9.72
C ASP A 59 -15.48 0.96 -8.75
N PHE A 60 -16.72 0.51 -8.79
CA PHE A 60 -17.25 -0.46 -7.85
C PHE A 60 -16.45 -1.77 -7.79
N ARG A 61 -15.95 -2.27 -8.92
CA ARG A 61 -15.15 -3.50 -8.96
C ARG A 61 -13.80 -3.30 -8.29
N LEU A 62 -13.16 -2.17 -8.56
CA LEU A 62 -11.88 -1.82 -7.95
C LEU A 62 -12.04 -1.53 -6.46
N VAL A 63 -13.11 -0.86 -6.04
CA VAL A 63 -13.44 -0.62 -4.63
C VAL A 63 -13.60 -1.94 -3.87
N ARG A 64 -14.33 -2.90 -4.43
CA ARG A 64 -14.48 -4.23 -3.81
C ARG A 64 -13.15 -4.95 -3.66
N TYR A 65 -12.30 -4.90 -4.67
CA TYR A 65 -10.98 -5.53 -4.61
C TYR A 65 -10.04 -4.81 -3.63
N ALA A 66 -10.03 -3.48 -3.65
CA ALA A 66 -9.29 -2.69 -2.67
C ALA A 66 -9.73 -2.99 -1.23
N ARG A 67 -11.04 -3.13 -0.99
CA ARG A 67 -11.58 -3.51 0.31
C ARG A 67 -11.11 -4.89 0.74
N PHE A 68 -11.17 -5.86 -0.16
CA PHE A 68 -10.65 -7.21 0.10
C PHE A 68 -9.16 -7.19 0.51
N LEU A 69 -8.33 -6.42 -0.19
CA LEU A 69 -6.91 -6.27 0.14
C LEU A 69 -6.71 -5.57 1.50
N THR A 70 -7.49 -4.53 1.77
CA THR A 70 -7.45 -3.79 3.04
C THR A 70 -7.80 -4.69 4.23
N ASP A 71 -8.78 -5.56 4.07
CA ASP A 71 -9.26 -6.41 5.15
C ASP A 71 -8.44 -7.71 5.34
N ASN A 72 -7.76 -8.20 4.28
CA ASN A 72 -7.13 -9.53 4.30
C ASN A 72 -5.62 -9.54 4.06
N PHE A 73 -5.10 -8.64 3.23
CA PHE A 73 -3.67 -8.63 2.86
C PHE A 73 -2.86 -7.64 3.71
N TYR A 74 -3.29 -6.40 3.78
CA TYR A 74 -2.53 -5.36 4.46
C TYR A 74 -2.41 -5.51 5.97
N PRO A 75 -3.37 -6.09 6.72
CA PRO A 75 -3.17 -6.35 8.14
C PRO A 75 -1.96 -7.24 8.42
N GLU A 76 -1.77 -8.31 7.67
CA GLU A 76 -0.63 -9.21 7.81
C GLU A 76 0.68 -8.54 7.42
N VAL A 77 0.70 -7.77 6.32
CA VAL A 77 1.88 -6.98 5.94
C VAL A 77 2.26 -5.99 7.03
N LYS A 78 1.28 -5.36 7.68
CA LYS A 78 1.51 -4.44 8.80
C LYS A 78 2.14 -5.14 9.99
N GLU A 79 1.67 -6.33 10.35
CA GLU A 79 2.22 -7.10 11.47
C GLU A 79 3.64 -7.61 11.15
N ILE A 80 3.90 -8.08 9.94
CA ILE A 80 5.25 -8.44 9.47
C ILE A 80 6.20 -7.23 9.62
N ARG A 81 5.79 -6.06 9.17
CA ARG A 81 6.60 -4.84 9.24
C ARG A 81 6.83 -4.37 10.67
N LYS A 82 5.85 -4.48 11.55
CA LYS A 82 6.04 -4.20 12.97
C LYS A 82 7.06 -5.13 13.61
N GLY A 83 6.96 -6.44 13.35
CA GLY A 83 7.91 -7.43 13.84
C GLY A 83 9.33 -7.22 13.34
N THR A 84 9.51 -6.53 12.22
CA THR A 84 10.81 -6.23 11.63
C THR A 84 11.33 -4.83 11.93
N ALA A 85 10.54 -3.97 12.57
CA ALA A 85 10.90 -2.56 12.81
C ALA A 85 12.25 -2.40 13.58
N ALA A 86 12.47 -3.20 14.62
CA ALA A 86 13.72 -3.18 15.37
C ALA A 86 14.92 -3.62 14.51
N LYS A 87 14.72 -4.62 13.64
CA LYS A 87 15.76 -5.08 12.71
C LYS A 87 16.07 -4.02 11.64
N ILE A 88 15.06 -3.28 11.19
CA ILE A 88 15.25 -2.14 10.27
C ILE A 88 16.11 -1.06 10.93
N ALA A 89 15.81 -0.69 12.17
CA ALA A 89 16.61 0.28 12.91
C ALA A 89 18.07 -0.18 13.07
N GLU A 90 18.29 -1.45 13.42
CA GLU A 90 19.62 -2.07 13.48
C GLU A 90 20.34 -2.04 12.13
N ALA A 91 19.63 -2.36 11.04
CA ALA A 91 20.19 -2.34 9.69
C ALA A 91 20.64 -0.95 9.26
N ILE A 92 19.84 0.07 9.57
CA ILE A 92 20.19 1.47 9.29
C ILE A 92 21.43 1.89 10.10
N GLU A 93 21.48 1.55 11.38
CA GLU A 93 22.60 1.88 12.26
C GLU A 93 23.91 1.21 11.80
N LYS A 94 23.82 -0.04 11.33
CA LYS A 94 24.97 -0.82 10.84
C LYS A 94 25.27 -0.66 9.36
N GLU A 95 24.44 0.10 8.63
CA GLU A 95 24.50 0.22 7.16
C GLU A 95 24.49 -1.15 6.46
N SER A 96 23.72 -2.10 7.00
CA SER A 96 23.72 -3.49 6.54
C SER A 96 22.69 -3.73 5.44
N ALA A 97 23.15 -3.81 4.18
CA ALA A 97 22.32 -4.18 3.04
C ALA A 97 21.74 -5.61 3.15
N GLU A 98 22.47 -6.54 3.76
CA GLU A 98 22.05 -7.93 3.94
C GLU A 98 20.84 -8.04 4.88
N ILE A 99 20.85 -7.30 6.00
CA ILE A 99 19.73 -7.26 6.94
C ILE A 99 18.48 -6.65 6.26
N MET A 100 18.64 -5.56 5.51
CA MET A 100 17.55 -4.95 4.77
C MET A 100 16.95 -5.90 3.74
N PHE A 101 17.78 -6.60 2.97
CA PHE A 101 17.32 -7.58 2.00
C PHE A 101 16.51 -8.72 2.65
N ALA A 102 16.99 -9.26 3.78
CA ALA A 102 16.30 -10.32 4.51
C ALA A 102 14.93 -9.86 5.05
N ILE A 103 14.79 -8.60 5.49
CA ILE A 103 13.54 -8.02 5.96
C ILE A 103 12.55 -7.87 4.81
N GLU A 104 12.99 -7.37 3.66
CA GLU A 104 12.13 -7.19 2.48
C GLU A 104 11.64 -8.54 1.93
N SER A 105 12.48 -9.57 1.96
CA SER A 105 12.12 -10.91 1.46
C SER A 105 10.92 -11.53 2.19
N VAL A 106 10.78 -11.32 3.49
CA VAL A 106 9.64 -11.84 4.28
C VAL A 106 8.31 -11.28 3.79
N THR A 107 8.26 -9.99 3.50
CA THR A 107 7.03 -9.35 2.97
C THR A 107 6.74 -9.83 1.55
N GLU A 108 7.77 -9.98 0.72
CA GLU A 108 7.62 -10.47 -0.65
C GLU A 108 7.17 -11.94 -0.71
N ASP A 109 7.69 -12.78 0.17
CA ASP A 109 7.27 -14.18 0.27
C ASP A 109 5.81 -14.30 0.71
N TYR A 110 5.38 -13.49 1.68
CA TYR A 110 3.97 -13.42 2.06
C TYR A 110 3.10 -12.93 0.88
N ARG A 111 3.53 -11.91 0.16
CA ARG A 111 2.83 -11.39 -1.01
C ARG A 111 2.65 -12.46 -2.08
N LYS A 112 3.70 -13.21 -2.40
CA LYS A 112 3.66 -14.33 -3.37
C LYS A 112 2.71 -15.44 -2.90
N ALA A 113 2.78 -15.81 -1.62
CA ALA A 113 1.92 -16.83 -1.05
C ALA A 113 0.44 -16.43 -1.07
N PHE A 114 0.13 -15.18 -0.77
CA PHE A 114 -1.23 -14.65 -0.77
C PHE A 114 -1.85 -14.63 -2.18
N PHE A 115 -1.15 -14.08 -3.16
CA PHE A 115 -1.63 -13.96 -4.53
C PHE A 115 -1.47 -15.23 -5.37
N GLY A 116 -0.56 -16.13 -5.01
CA GLY A 116 -0.33 -17.40 -5.70
C GLY A 116 -1.34 -18.50 -5.37
N ARG A 117 -2.22 -18.31 -4.40
CA ARG A 117 -3.27 -19.27 -3.99
C ARG A 117 -4.55 -19.20 -4.83
N ARG A 118 -4.49 -18.54 -5.94
CA ARG A 118 -5.63 -18.40 -6.84
C ARG A 118 -5.76 -19.58 -7.80
#